data_a897dce36e6384ee62b387914ab705eb
#
_entry.id   a897dce36e6384ee62b387914ab705eb
#
_cell.length_a   1.000
_cell.length_b   1.000
_cell.length_c   1.000
_cell.angle_alpha   90.00
_cell.angle_beta   90.00
_cell.angle_gamma   90.00
#
_symmetry.space_group_name_H-M   'P 1'
#
loop_
_entity.id
_entity.type
_entity.pdbx_description
1 polymer ?
#
loop_
_entity_poly.entity_id
_entity_poly.type
_entity_poly.pdbx_seq_one_letter_code
_entity_poly.pdbx_strand_id
1 'polypeptide(L)'
;NKTTAISTNGLTINDPKTPNSIRKISFDNKTAYILKKWKLRQREALMKKGGFKTQLIFTKIDGTMFRSQDIYQRSKRLAEKANLHSIGCHGFRHTHATLLFESDNVRSKIIQERLGHSSLQITMDTYTHISDEVTKEATDAFSSYVNF
;
A
#
# COMPACT_ATOMS: atom_id res chain seq x y z
N ASN A 1 12.96 -7.61 -0.11
CA ASN A 1 11.56 -7.77 -0.52
C ASN A 1 11.31 -9.22 -0.91
N LYS A 2 10.15 -9.73 -0.52
CA LYS A 2 9.71 -11.10 -0.81
C LYS A 2 8.24 -11.07 -1.21
N THR A 3 7.81 -12.00 -2.03
CA THR A 3 6.40 -12.21 -2.39
C THR A 3 5.90 -13.54 -1.84
N THR A 4 4.60 -13.67 -1.66
CA THR A 4 3.99 -14.94 -1.24
C THR A 4 3.36 -15.64 -2.43
N ALA A 5 3.51 -16.94 -2.49
CA ALA A 5 2.83 -17.81 -3.47
C ALA A 5 2.12 -18.95 -2.73
N ILE A 6 1.07 -19.47 -3.35
CA ILE A 6 0.37 -20.67 -2.86
C ILE A 6 0.97 -21.85 -3.63
N SER A 7 1.50 -22.83 -2.91
CA SER A 7 1.94 -24.11 -3.46
C SER A 7 1.12 -25.25 -2.89
N THR A 8 1.28 -26.46 -3.39
CA THR A 8 0.65 -27.67 -2.87
C THR A 8 0.91 -27.87 -1.37
N ASN A 9 2.06 -27.38 -0.88
CA ASN A 9 2.47 -27.50 0.52
C ASN A 9 2.15 -26.23 1.36
N GLY A 10 1.31 -25.31 0.84
CA GLY A 10 0.89 -24.11 1.56
C GLY A 10 1.47 -22.81 1.02
N LEU A 11 1.50 -21.76 1.87
CA LEU A 11 2.08 -20.45 1.52
C LEU A 11 3.60 -20.50 1.55
N THR A 12 4.23 -20.12 0.45
CA THR A 12 5.68 -19.98 0.31
C THR A 12 6.09 -18.51 0.14
N ILE A 13 7.32 -18.21 0.51
CA ILE A 13 7.92 -16.88 0.32
C ILE A 13 8.95 -17.00 -0.80
N ASN A 14 8.70 -16.30 -1.89
CA ASN A 14 9.54 -16.28 -3.06
C ASN A 14 10.17 -14.90 -3.27
N ASP A 15 11.16 -14.81 -4.14
CA ASP A 15 11.68 -13.52 -4.58
C ASP A 15 10.67 -12.78 -5.46
N PRO A 16 10.69 -11.45 -5.47
CA PRO A 16 9.79 -10.67 -6.31
C PRO A 16 9.97 -10.98 -7.79
N LYS A 17 8.89 -11.03 -8.53
CA LYS A 17 8.89 -11.33 -9.97
C LYS A 17 9.56 -10.24 -10.82
N THR A 18 9.61 -9.00 -10.33
CA THR A 18 10.16 -7.85 -11.08
C THR A 18 11.11 -7.03 -10.21
N PRO A 19 12.17 -6.45 -10.80
CA PRO A 19 13.10 -5.57 -10.08
C PRO A 19 12.40 -4.39 -9.39
N ASN A 20 11.39 -3.81 -10.01
CA ASN A 20 10.63 -2.67 -9.47
C ASN A 20 9.84 -3.01 -8.19
N SER A 21 9.69 -4.29 -7.89
CA SER A 21 9.09 -4.74 -6.62
C SER A 21 10.08 -4.60 -5.45
N ILE A 22 11.38 -4.44 -5.74
CA ILE A 22 12.41 -4.23 -4.71
C ILE A 22 12.56 -2.73 -4.49
N ARG A 23 11.97 -2.22 -3.43
CA ARG A 23 11.98 -0.79 -3.13
C ARG A 23 11.99 -0.48 -1.64
N LYS A 24 12.46 0.70 -1.30
CA LYS A 24 12.33 1.28 0.05
C LYS A 24 11.11 2.18 0.08
N ILE A 25 10.31 2.07 1.13
CA ILE A 25 9.15 2.92 1.36
C ILE A 25 9.38 3.66 2.68
N SER A 26 9.47 4.97 2.63
CA SER A 26 9.46 5.82 3.82
C SER A 26 8.03 5.98 4.33
N PHE A 27 7.87 6.12 5.64
CA PHE A 27 6.61 6.40 6.30
C PHE A 27 6.83 7.37 7.46
N ASP A 28 5.77 8.07 7.84
CA ASP A 28 5.77 9.09 8.87
C ASP A 28 5.91 8.51 10.30
N ASN A 29 6.15 9.39 11.26
CA ASN A 29 6.33 9.01 12.65
C ASN A 29 5.08 8.33 13.27
N LYS A 30 3.88 8.72 12.84
CA LYS A 30 2.62 8.12 13.33
C LYS A 30 2.50 6.67 12.86
N THR A 31 2.78 6.42 11.58
CA THR A 31 2.82 5.06 11.02
C THR A 31 3.91 4.21 11.69
N ALA A 32 5.11 4.78 11.91
CA ALA A 32 6.19 4.11 12.63
C ALA A 32 5.77 3.70 14.05
N TYR A 33 5.09 4.60 14.77
CA TYR A 33 4.58 4.33 16.11
C TYR A 33 3.53 3.20 16.11
N ILE A 34 2.59 3.21 15.17
CA ILE A 34 1.58 2.16 15.03
C ILE A 34 2.24 0.81 14.76
N LEU A 35 3.22 0.76 13.86
CA LEU A 35 3.96 -0.47 13.56
C LEU A 35 4.78 -0.99 14.75
N LYS A 36 5.38 -0.08 15.55
CA LYS A 36 6.06 -0.47 16.81
C LYS A 36 5.08 -1.08 17.81
N LYS A 37 3.91 -0.44 18.02
CA LYS A 37 2.85 -1.00 18.90
C LYS A 37 2.37 -2.36 18.40
N TRP A 38 2.16 -2.48 17.09
CA TRP A 38 1.77 -3.77 16.48
C TRP A 38 2.82 -4.85 16.75
N LYS A 39 4.09 -4.54 16.54
CA LYS A 39 5.20 -5.49 16.77
C LYS A 39 5.23 -6.02 18.21
N LEU A 40 4.99 -5.16 19.19
CA LEU A 40 4.91 -5.56 20.60
C LEU A 40 3.72 -6.51 20.83
N ARG A 41 2.52 -6.15 20.38
CA ARG A 41 1.32 -6.99 20.49
C ARG A 41 1.48 -8.34 19.80
N GLN A 42 2.08 -8.35 18.62
CA GLN A 42 2.37 -9.58 17.88
C GLN A 42 3.31 -10.48 18.70
N ARG A 43 4.39 -9.90 19.23
CA ARG A 43 5.35 -10.63 20.08
C ARG A 43 4.69 -11.23 21.32
N GLU A 44 3.89 -10.47 22.04
CA GLU A 44 3.14 -10.95 23.20
C GLU A 44 2.19 -12.11 22.84
N ALA A 45 1.45 -11.97 21.74
CA ALA A 45 0.54 -13.01 21.28
C ALA A 45 1.27 -14.31 20.90
N LEU A 46 2.42 -14.18 20.20
CA LEU A 46 3.24 -15.33 19.82
C LEU A 46 3.90 -16.00 21.05
N MET A 47 4.34 -15.23 22.03
CA MET A 47 4.89 -15.77 23.28
C MET A 47 3.86 -16.62 24.04
N LYS A 48 2.60 -16.17 24.12
CA LYS A 48 1.50 -16.93 24.74
C LYS A 48 1.19 -18.25 24.03
N LYS A 49 1.62 -18.40 22.77
CA LYS A 49 1.39 -19.59 21.94
C LYS A 49 2.61 -20.48 21.75
N GLY A 50 3.65 -20.31 22.54
CA GLY A 50 4.84 -21.16 22.49
C GLY A 50 6.13 -20.48 22.03
N GLY A 51 6.12 -19.11 21.92
CA GLY A 51 7.36 -18.36 21.73
C GLY A 51 7.93 -18.37 20.30
N PHE A 52 7.11 -18.34 19.29
CA PHE A 52 7.55 -18.30 17.88
C PHE A 52 8.31 -17.01 17.56
N LYS A 53 9.54 -17.14 17.03
CA LYS A 53 10.26 -16.02 16.41
C LYS A 53 9.81 -15.88 14.97
N THR A 54 9.47 -14.66 14.55
CA THR A 54 9.11 -14.36 13.17
C THR A 54 9.81 -13.10 12.67
N GLN A 55 10.20 -13.11 11.39
CA GLN A 55 10.69 -11.92 10.68
C GLN A 55 9.55 -11.20 9.92
N LEU A 56 8.34 -11.78 9.92
CA LEU A 56 7.18 -11.20 9.26
C LEU A 56 6.63 -10.03 10.07
N ILE A 57 6.29 -8.95 9.39
CA ILE A 57 5.65 -7.78 10.01
C ILE A 57 4.25 -8.15 10.49
N PHE A 58 3.52 -8.93 9.70
CA PHE A 58 2.14 -9.35 10.01
C PHE A 58 2.03 -10.87 9.97
N THR A 59 1.53 -11.44 11.07
CA THR A 59 1.22 -12.87 11.19
C THR A 59 -0.12 -13.08 11.86
N LYS A 60 -0.68 -14.27 11.71
CA LYS A 60 -1.75 -14.75 12.59
C LYS A 60 -1.21 -14.99 14.00
N ILE A 61 -2.10 -15.25 14.95
CA ILE A 61 -1.72 -15.49 16.37
C ILE A 61 -0.84 -16.74 16.55
N ASP A 62 -0.95 -17.69 15.62
CA ASP A 62 -0.16 -18.93 15.58
C ASP A 62 1.19 -18.76 14.84
N GLY A 63 1.54 -17.54 14.44
CA GLY A 63 2.77 -17.24 13.72
C GLY A 63 2.70 -17.49 12.20
N THR A 64 1.61 -18.03 11.69
CA THR A 64 1.45 -18.31 10.26
C THR A 64 1.19 -17.03 9.46
N MET A 65 1.47 -17.06 8.16
CA MET A 65 1.22 -15.95 7.24
C MET A 65 -0.27 -15.75 7.01
N PHE A 66 -0.66 -14.50 6.81
CA PHE A 66 -1.98 -14.19 6.28
C PHE A 66 -2.07 -14.55 4.80
N ARG A 67 -3.15 -15.19 4.40
CA ARG A 67 -3.54 -15.29 2.98
C ARG A 67 -4.20 -13.98 2.54
N SER A 68 -4.14 -13.67 1.26
CA SER A 68 -4.81 -12.49 0.70
C SER A 68 -6.30 -12.44 1.05
N GLN A 69 -6.94 -13.61 1.06
CA GLN A 69 -8.34 -13.76 1.45
C GLN A 69 -8.60 -13.36 2.92
N ASP A 70 -7.69 -13.69 3.85
CA ASP A 70 -7.84 -13.33 5.27
C ASP A 70 -7.84 -11.80 5.45
N ILE A 71 -6.97 -11.10 4.69
CA ILE A 71 -6.86 -9.63 4.73
C ILE A 71 -8.11 -8.99 4.10
N TYR A 72 -8.55 -9.51 2.94
CA TYR A 72 -9.78 -9.06 2.29
C TYR A 72 -10.99 -9.18 3.20
N GLN A 73 -11.20 -10.33 3.83
CA GLN A 73 -12.32 -10.54 4.74
C GLN A 73 -12.27 -9.60 5.97
N ARG A 74 -11.08 -9.31 6.48
CA ARG A 74 -10.92 -8.34 7.57
C ARG A 74 -11.29 -6.93 7.13
N SER A 75 -10.80 -6.48 5.97
CA SER A 75 -11.14 -5.15 5.45
C SER A 75 -12.64 -5.02 5.17
N LYS A 76 -13.27 -6.07 4.62
CA LYS A 76 -14.70 -6.13 4.37
C LYS A 76 -15.51 -5.95 5.67
N ARG A 77 -15.19 -6.73 6.71
CA ARG A 77 -15.88 -6.62 8.03
C ARG A 77 -15.71 -5.24 8.67
N LEU A 78 -14.56 -4.59 8.48
CA LEU A 78 -14.34 -3.23 8.99
C LEU A 78 -15.17 -2.21 8.22
N ALA A 79 -15.23 -2.33 6.89
CA ALA A 79 -16.05 -1.47 6.05
C ALA A 79 -17.55 -1.61 6.39
N GLU A 80 -18.04 -2.85 6.53
CA GLU A 80 -19.43 -3.14 6.94
C GLU A 80 -19.76 -2.50 8.30
N LYS A 81 -18.86 -2.62 9.29
CA LYS A 81 -19.05 -2.00 10.61
C LYS A 81 -19.07 -0.48 10.56
N ALA A 82 -18.38 0.12 9.61
CA ALA A 82 -18.33 1.56 9.38
C ALA A 82 -19.42 2.05 8.40
N ASN A 83 -20.29 1.15 7.93
CA ASN A 83 -21.29 1.42 6.89
C ASN A 83 -20.65 2.01 5.62
N LEU A 84 -19.48 1.47 5.21
CA LEU A 84 -18.74 1.88 4.04
C LEU A 84 -18.65 0.75 3.02
N HIS A 85 -18.47 1.12 1.75
CA HIS A 85 -18.18 0.16 0.69
C HIS A 85 -16.78 -0.47 0.89
N SER A 86 -16.68 -1.79 0.70
CA SER A 86 -15.41 -2.51 0.82
C SER A 86 -14.61 -2.43 -0.47
N ILE A 87 -13.41 -1.85 -0.42
CA ILE A 87 -12.52 -1.68 -1.58
C ILE A 87 -11.35 -2.67 -1.62
N GLY A 88 -11.13 -3.43 -0.55
CA GLY A 88 -10.02 -4.38 -0.45
C GLY A 88 -8.63 -3.72 -0.55
N CYS A 89 -7.58 -4.56 -0.52
CA CYS A 89 -6.19 -4.05 -0.50
C CYS A 89 -5.79 -3.29 -1.77
N HIS A 90 -6.33 -3.70 -2.91
CA HIS A 90 -6.04 -3.03 -4.19
C HIS A 90 -6.68 -1.64 -4.24
N GLY A 91 -7.92 -1.52 -3.75
CA GLY A 91 -8.59 -0.24 -3.60
C GLY A 91 -7.86 0.72 -2.65
N PHE A 92 -7.34 0.24 -1.51
CA PHE A 92 -6.50 1.06 -0.63
C PHE A 92 -5.24 1.56 -1.33
N ARG A 93 -4.63 0.74 -2.19
CA ARG A 93 -3.48 1.16 -3.00
C ARG A 93 -3.87 2.24 -4.00
N HIS A 94 -5.02 2.11 -4.67
CA HIS A 94 -5.54 3.13 -5.57
C HIS A 94 -5.81 4.44 -4.82
N THR A 95 -6.55 4.39 -3.71
CA THR A 95 -6.80 5.56 -2.88
C THR A 95 -5.50 6.25 -2.43
N HIS A 96 -4.51 5.47 -1.97
CA HIS A 96 -3.21 6.04 -1.59
C HIS A 96 -2.52 6.76 -2.74
N ALA A 97 -2.60 6.19 -3.92
CA ALA A 97 -2.04 6.77 -5.11
C ALA A 97 -2.77 8.07 -5.50
N THR A 98 -4.13 8.06 -5.52
CA THR A 98 -4.96 9.25 -5.79
C THR A 98 -4.62 10.40 -4.85
N LEU A 99 -4.62 10.15 -3.53
CA LEU A 99 -4.30 11.16 -2.53
C LEU A 99 -2.88 11.74 -2.68
N LEU A 100 -1.90 10.94 -3.13
CA LEU A 100 -0.56 11.44 -3.42
C LEU A 100 -0.54 12.36 -4.65
N PHE A 101 -1.36 12.07 -5.64
CA PHE A 101 -1.52 12.92 -6.82
C PHE A 101 -2.21 14.23 -6.47
N GLU A 102 -3.34 14.17 -5.77
CA GLU A 102 -4.12 15.34 -5.35
C GLU A 102 -3.36 16.26 -4.38
N SER A 103 -2.31 15.74 -3.74
CA SER A 103 -1.48 16.56 -2.84
C SER A 103 -0.59 17.59 -3.54
N ASP A 104 -0.48 17.56 -4.87
CA ASP A 104 0.32 18.43 -5.76
C ASP A 104 1.82 18.59 -5.41
N ASN A 105 2.23 18.07 -4.26
CA ASN A 105 3.59 18.18 -3.74
C ASN A 105 4.50 17.01 -4.12
N VAL A 106 3.98 16.01 -4.84
CA VAL A 106 4.72 14.78 -5.12
C VAL A 106 4.80 14.51 -6.62
N ARG A 107 6.02 14.54 -7.16
CA ARG A 107 6.24 14.22 -8.57
C ARG A 107 5.75 12.82 -8.91
N SER A 108 5.08 12.65 -10.06
CA SER A 108 4.54 11.38 -10.54
C SER A 108 5.57 10.23 -10.54
N LYS A 109 6.84 10.55 -10.80
CA LYS A 109 7.95 9.58 -10.73
C LYS A 109 8.13 9.01 -9.32
N ILE A 110 8.02 9.82 -8.27
CA ILE A 110 8.11 9.39 -6.86
C ILE A 110 6.92 8.50 -6.51
N ILE A 111 5.73 8.82 -7.02
CA ILE A 111 4.53 7.99 -6.83
C ILE A 111 4.73 6.63 -7.50
N GLN A 112 5.20 6.60 -8.75
CA GLN A 112 5.53 5.37 -9.47
C GLN A 112 6.49 4.47 -8.67
N GLU A 113 7.59 5.03 -8.19
CA GLU A 113 8.61 4.31 -7.42
C GLU A 113 8.05 3.80 -6.08
N ARG A 114 7.29 4.62 -5.37
CA ARG A 114 6.64 4.26 -4.12
C ARG A 114 5.66 3.11 -4.30
N LEU A 115 4.88 3.14 -5.36
CA LEU A 115 3.92 2.07 -5.70
C LEU A 115 4.61 0.87 -6.33
N GLY A 116 5.78 1.02 -6.94
CA GLY A 116 6.50 -0.04 -7.66
C GLY A 116 5.80 -0.41 -8.96
N HIS A 117 5.23 0.58 -9.66
CA HIS A 117 4.69 0.38 -10.99
C HIS A 117 5.82 0.26 -12.01
N SER A 118 5.70 -0.67 -12.95
CA SER A 118 6.70 -0.91 -13.99
C SER A 118 6.84 0.25 -14.98
N SER A 119 5.78 1.01 -15.18
CA SER A 119 5.78 2.20 -16.02
C SER A 119 5.02 3.35 -15.36
N LEU A 120 5.33 4.58 -15.79
CA LEU A 120 4.59 5.77 -15.40
C LEU A 120 3.17 5.74 -15.97
N GLN A 121 2.98 5.13 -17.14
CA GLN A 121 1.68 4.98 -17.79
C GLN A 121 0.68 4.29 -16.86
N ILE A 122 1.04 3.17 -16.22
CA ILE A 122 0.17 2.48 -15.25
C ILE A 122 -0.25 3.41 -14.09
N THR A 123 0.63 4.32 -13.72
CA THR A 123 0.35 5.32 -12.69
C THR A 123 -0.61 6.37 -13.25
N MET A 124 -0.41 6.85 -14.47
CA MET A 124 -1.24 7.85 -15.13
C MET A 124 -2.64 7.32 -15.50
N ASP A 125 -2.74 6.12 -16.05
CA ASP A 125 -4.04 5.51 -16.44
C ASP A 125 -5.03 5.41 -15.26
N THR A 126 -4.50 5.33 -14.05
CA THR A 126 -5.31 5.35 -12.83
C THR A 126 -5.95 6.73 -12.57
N TYR A 127 -5.44 7.80 -13.22
CA TYR A 127 -5.77 9.21 -12.94
C TYR A 127 -6.38 9.97 -14.10
N THR A 128 -6.57 9.36 -15.26
CA THR A 128 -7.20 9.98 -16.44
C THR A 128 -8.59 10.54 -16.16
N HIS A 129 -9.23 10.16 -15.08
CA HIS A 129 -10.56 10.65 -14.68
C HIS A 129 -10.54 11.94 -13.83
N ILE A 130 -9.37 12.43 -13.42
CA ILE A 130 -9.22 13.64 -12.56
C ILE A 130 -8.93 14.90 -13.42
N SER A 131 -8.82 14.77 -14.76
CA SER A 131 -8.07 15.68 -15.61
C SER A 131 -8.75 16.97 -16.08
N ASP A 132 -10.03 17.20 -15.89
CA ASP A 132 -10.66 18.40 -16.46
C ASP A 132 -10.39 19.67 -15.62
N GLU A 133 -10.38 19.57 -14.31
CA GLU A 133 -9.98 20.69 -13.43
C GLU A 133 -8.48 20.97 -13.47
N VAL A 134 -7.66 19.92 -13.44
CA VAL A 134 -6.18 20.00 -13.50
C VAL A 134 -5.68 20.62 -14.81
N THR A 135 -6.39 20.43 -15.92
CA THR A 135 -6.04 21.04 -17.21
C THR A 135 -6.19 22.56 -17.19
N LYS A 136 -7.20 23.08 -16.50
CA LYS A 136 -7.43 24.53 -16.35
C LYS A 136 -6.39 25.16 -15.44
N GLU A 137 -6.11 24.54 -14.30
CA GLU A 137 -5.08 24.99 -13.36
C GLU A 137 -3.67 24.98 -13.99
N ALA A 138 -3.34 23.98 -14.82
CA ALA A 138 -2.08 23.94 -15.55
C ALA A 138 -1.94 25.10 -16.56
N THR A 139 -3.03 25.51 -17.19
CA THR A 139 -3.05 26.65 -18.10
C THR A 139 -2.84 27.97 -17.35
N ASP A 140 -3.49 28.13 -16.20
CA ASP A 140 -3.38 29.33 -15.37
C ASP A 140 -1.97 29.42 -14.74
N ALA A 141 -1.42 28.29 -14.28
CA ALA A 141 -0.04 28.21 -13.78
C ALA A 141 1.00 28.53 -14.86
N PHE A 142 0.81 28.02 -16.09
CA PHE A 142 1.68 28.34 -17.22
C PHE A 142 1.62 29.84 -17.56
N SER A 143 0.41 30.40 -17.64
CA SER A 143 0.23 31.84 -17.93
C SER A 143 0.91 32.72 -16.88
N SER A 144 0.83 32.36 -15.60
CA SER A 144 1.48 33.09 -14.51
C SER A 144 3.01 32.93 -14.51
N TYR A 145 3.55 31.77 -14.97
CA TYR A 145 4.98 31.52 -15.07
C TYR A 145 5.63 32.25 -16.24
N VAL A 146 4.93 32.39 -17.35
CA VAL A 146 5.47 33.05 -18.58
C VAL A 146 5.18 34.54 -18.62
N ASN A 147 4.47 35.12 -17.63
CA ASN A 147 4.09 36.54 -17.55
C ASN A 147 3.40 37.04 -18.83
N PHE A 148 2.43 36.30 -19.35
CA PHE A 148 1.52 36.76 -20.39
C PHE A 148 0.37 37.54 -19.78
#